data_24bcbbee5dc1e967533a108597310edc
#
_entry.id   24bcbbee5dc1e967533a108597310edc
#
_cell.length_a   1.000
_cell.length_b   1.000
_cell.length_c   1.000
_cell.angle_alpha   90.00
_cell.angle_beta   90.00
_cell.angle_gamma   90.00
#
_symmetry.space_group_name_H-M   'P 1'
#
loop_
_entity.id
_entity.type
_entity.pdbx_description
1 polymer ?
#
loop_
_entity_poly.entity_id
_entity_poly.type
_entity_poly.pdbx_seq_one_letter_code
_entity_poly.pdbx_strand_id
1 'polypeptide(L)'
;LDDIAHSWTLQVGAPIMLTKKLVGQNPTLFNYYADLIETYPFVDDRSRDDGGKVKVVKEPVGVCAAITPWNAPLFTCCWQVAPAICAGNGVMIKPSELTPLSSIVTGILCEKAGVPKGLVNVIAGDGPGSGQAMIENPATALVVFVGSAEAGSKIAGAAAKRLVPSVLELGGKSANIVFGDADLDRAVVGAQAAIFASCGQSCV
;
A
#
# COMPACT_ATOMS: atom_id res chain seq x y z
N LEU A 1 -10.24 -17.10 -3.52
CA LEU A 1 -10.28 -16.02 -2.51
C LEU A 1 -10.32 -16.58 -1.08
N ASP A 2 -11.06 -17.67 -0.82
CA ASP A 2 -11.16 -18.27 0.51
C ASP A 2 -9.81 -18.71 1.08
N ASP A 3 -8.96 -19.37 0.27
CA ASP A 3 -7.63 -19.82 0.70
C ASP A 3 -6.73 -18.62 1.08
N ILE A 4 -6.86 -17.50 0.37
CA ILE A 4 -6.12 -16.28 0.68
C ILE A 4 -6.60 -15.69 2.00
N ALA A 5 -7.91 -15.65 2.25
CA ALA A 5 -8.49 -15.18 3.51
C ALA A 5 -8.07 -16.06 4.70
N HIS A 6 -8.09 -17.39 4.54
CA HIS A 6 -7.60 -18.33 5.55
C HIS A 6 -6.10 -18.13 5.82
N SER A 7 -5.29 -17.99 4.76
CA SER A 7 -3.85 -17.70 4.90
C SER A 7 -3.61 -16.40 5.69
N TRP A 8 -4.37 -15.34 5.42
CA TRP A 8 -4.28 -14.10 6.17
C TRP A 8 -4.66 -14.28 7.65
N THR A 9 -5.78 -14.98 7.92
CA THR A 9 -6.20 -15.31 9.30
C THR A 9 -5.11 -16.07 10.04
N LEU A 10 -4.49 -17.08 9.42
CA LEU A 10 -3.43 -17.88 10.04
C LEU A 10 -2.15 -17.07 10.33
N GLN A 11 -1.79 -16.14 9.46
CA GLN A 11 -0.61 -15.31 9.64
C GLN A 11 -0.77 -14.21 10.68
N VAL A 12 -1.95 -13.59 10.74
CA VAL A 12 -2.20 -12.36 11.52
C VAL A 12 -3.03 -12.61 12.77
N GLY A 13 -3.84 -13.67 12.78
CA GLY A 13 -4.83 -13.89 13.83
C GLY A 13 -6.10 -13.05 13.66
N ALA A 14 -6.28 -12.35 12.55
CA ALA A 14 -7.48 -11.58 12.26
C ALA A 14 -8.70 -12.52 12.05
N PRO A 15 -9.92 -12.14 12.49
CA PRO A 15 -11.11 -12.95 12.31
C PRO A 15 -11.37 -13.27 10.83
N ILE A 16 -11.71 -14.54 10.54
CA ILE A 16 -11.95 -15.02 9.16
C ILE A 16 -13.05 -14.21 8.43
N MET A 17 -14.05 -13.72 9.14
CA MET A 17 -15.10 -12.90 8.54
C MET A 17 -14.53 -11.57 8.03
N LEU A 18 -13.60 -10.97 8.78
CA LEU A 18 -12.94 -9.73 8.38
C LEU A 18 -12.02 -9.99 7.16
N THR A 19 -11.19 -11.03 7.22
CA THR A 19 -10.25 -11.33 6.14
C THR A 19 -10.96 -11.68 4.84
N LYS A 20 -12.06 -12.44 4.87
CA LYS A 20 -12.92 -12.69 3.71
C LYS A 20 -13.48 -11.40 3.12
N LYS A 21 -13.98 -10.49 3.96
CA LYS A 21 -14.47 -9.18 3.52
C LYS A 21 -13.37 -8.36 2.84
N LEU A 22 -12.21 -8.24 3.46
CA LEU A 22 -11.09 -7.44 2.94
C LEU A 22 -10.48 -8.04 1.67
N VAL A 23 -10.33 -9.35 1.62
CA VAL A 23 -9.86 -10.03 0.38
C VAL A 23 -10.83 -9.79 -0.78
N GLY A 24 -12.14 -9.84 -0.51
CA GLY A 24 -13.18 -9.57 -1.51
C GLY A 24 -13.17 -8.13 -2.07
N GLN A 25 -12.59 -7.16 -1.34
CA GLN A 25 -12.49 -5.76 -1.78
C GLN A 25 -11.31 -5.49 -2.73
N ASN A 26 -10.28 -6.33 -2.73
CA ASN A 26 -9.09 -6.07 -3.53
C ASN A 26 -9.34 -6.00 -5.06
N PRO A 27 -10.20 -6.84 -5.66
CA PRO A 27 -10.53 -6.71 -7.08
C PRO A 27 -11.11 -5.34 -7.45
N THR A 28 -11.96 -4.77 -6.58
CA THR A 28 -12.55 -3.43 -6.79
C THR A 28 -11.47 -2.35 -6.87
N LEU A 29 -10.41 -2.47 -6.07
CA LEU A 29 -9.29 -1.54 -6.11
C LEU A 29 -8.54 -1.59 -7.45
N PHE A 30 -8.22 -2.79 -7.94
CA PHE A 30 -7.56 -2.94 -9.24
C PHE A 30 -8.44 -2.44 -10.39
N ASN A 31 -9.75 -2.75 -10.37
CA ASN A 31 -10.70 -2.25 -11.36
C ASN A 31 -10.77 -0.71 -11.34
N TYR A 32 -10.81 -0.09 -10.15
CA TYR A 32 -10.79 1.36 -10.03
C TYR A 32 -9.60 2.00 -10.75
N TYR A 33 -8.39 1.46 -10.54
CA TYR A 33 -7.20 2.00 -11.21
C TYR A 33 -7.16 1.67 -12.71
N ALA A 34 -7.70 0.53 -13.12
CA ALA A 34 -7.83 0.18 -14.53
C ALA A 34 -8.79 1.15 -15.26
N ASP A 35 -9.93 1.49 -14.65
CA ASP A 35 -10.86 2.47 -15.20
C ASP A 35 -10.27 3.89 -15.17
N LEU A 36 -9.54 4.24 -14.10
CA LEU A 36 -8.93 5.55 -13.94
C LEU A 36 -7.90 5.85 -15.04
N ILE A 37 -7.11 4.86 -15.45
CA ILE A 37 -6.03 5.07 -16.43
C ILE A 37 -6.56 5.54 -17.79
N GLU A 38 -7.79 5.18 -18.14
CA GLU A 38 -8.43 5.58 -19.41
C GLU A 38 -8.85 7.05 -19.43
N THR A 39 -9.10 7.62 -18.25
CA THR A 39 -9.62 8.99 -18.09
C THR A 39 -8.63 9.95 -17.45
N TYR A 40 -7.54 9.42 -16.89
CA TYR A 40 -6.56 10.23 -16.18
C TYR A 40 -5.78 11.16 -17.12
N PRO A 41 -5.71 12.47 -16.82
CA PRO A 41 -5.04 13.44 -17.69
C PRO A 41 -3.51 13.34 -17.54
N PHE A 42 -2.88 12.38 -18.23
CA PHE A 42 -1.42 12.25 -18.26
C PHE A 42 -0.74 13.44 -18.95
N VAL A 43 -1.46 14.10 -19.87
CA VAL A 43 -1.01 15.32 -20.52
C VAL A 43 -2.02 16.41 -20.26
N ASP A 44 -1.56 17.54 -19.72
CA ASP A 44 -2.38 18.71 -19.39
C ASP A 44 -1.79 19.93 -20.10
N ASP A 45 -2.52 20.47 -21.08
CA ASP A 45 -2.15 21.66 -21.84
C ASP A 45 -2.70 22.91 -21.12
N ARG A 46 -1.81 23.80 -20.71
CA ARG A 46 -2.13 25.03 -19.98
C ARG A 46 -1.75 26.26 -20.79
N SER A 47 -2.55 27.32 -20.69
CA SER A 47 -2.22 28.63 -21.22
C SER A 47 -1.66 29.51 -20.11
N ARG A 48 -0.64 30.29 -20.42
CA ARG A 48 -0.12 31.36 -19.56
C ARG A 48 -0.85 32.67 -19.87
N ASP A 49 -0.82 33.59 -18.91
CA ASP A 49 -1.45 34.94 -19.07
C ASP A 49 -0.82 35.74 -20.21
N ASP A 50 0.45 35.49 -20.55
CA ASP A 50 1.16 36.12 -21.66
C ASP A 50 0.88 35.47 -23.03
N GLY A 51 -0.07 34.52 -23.10
CA GLY A 51 -0.42 33.78 -24.32
C GLY A 51 0.52 32.60 -24.63
N GLY A 52 1.54 32.35 -23.80
CA GLY A 52 2.43 31.20 -23.91
C GLY A 52 1.67 29.89 -23.62
N LYS A 53 2.16 28.79 -24.19
CA LYS A 53 1.63 27.42 -23.95
C LYS A 53 2.59 26.64 -23.08
N VAL A 54 2.05 25.90 -22.11
CA VAL A 54 2.79 24.99 -21.23
C VAL A 54 2.11 23.62 -21.29
N LYS A 55 2.90 22.59 -21.48
CA LYS A 55 2.44 21.21 -21.42
C LYS A 55 2.99 20.54 -20.16
N VAL A 56 2.10 20.05 -19.30
CA VAL A 56 2.44 19.26 -18.13
C VAL A 56 2.25 17.79 -18.49
N VAL A 57 3.34 17.03 -18.49
CA VAL A 57 3.33 15.59 -18.80
C VAL A 57 3.65 14.83 -17.53
N LYS A 58 2.81 13.83 -17.21
CA LYS A 58 3.00 12.93 -16.08
C LYS A 58 3.57 11.62 -16.60
N GLU A 59 4.74 11.25 -16.10
CA GLU A 59 5.48 10.07 -16.51
C GLU A 59 5.72 9.13 -15.34
N PRO A 60 5.93 7.81 -15.58
CA PRO A 60 6.33 6.88 -14.54
C PRO A 60 7.62 7.36 -13.86
N VAL A 61 7.68 7.22 -12.53
CA VAL A 61 8.90 7.57 -11.78
C VAL A 61 10.01 6.51 -11.91
N GLY A 62 9.65 5.28 -12.28
CA GLY A 62 10.56 4.16 -12.42
C GLY A 62 10.24 3.00 -11.50
N VAL A 63 11.17 2.59 -10.63
CA VAL A 63 10.99 1.48 -9.69
C VAL A 63 10.49 1.98 -8.34
N CYS A 64 9.34 1.46 -7.92
CA CYS A 64 8.74 1.72 -6.61
C CYS A 64 9.11 0.60 -5.62
N ALA A 65 9.70 0.98 -4.49
CA ALA A 65 9.92 0.09 -3.36
C ALA A 65 8.68 0.10 -2.46
N ALA A 66 7.91 -0.99 -2.47
CA ALA A 66 6.68 -1.17 -1.72
C ALA A 66 6.95 -2.04 -0.48
N ILE A 67 6.99 -1.44 0.70
CA ILE A 67 7.26 -2.14 1.96
C ILE A 67 5.96 -2.26 2.75
N THR A 68 5.46 -3.50 2.91
CA THR A 68 4.16 -3.77 3.49
C THR A 68 4.23 -4.19 4.95
N PRO A 69 3.23 -3.85 5.78
CA PRO A 69 3.17 -4.18 7.19
C PRO A 69 2.70 -5.62 7.40
N TRP A 70 2.76 -6.07 8.66
CA TRP A 70 2.35 -7.43 9.03
C TRP A 70 0.84 -7.59 9.31
N ASN A 71 0.13 -6.51 9.71
CA ASN A 71 -1.25 -6.58 10.19
C ASN A 71 -2.32 -6.63 9.07
N ALA A 72 -2.06 -5.99 7.94
CA ALA A 72 -2.95 -5.96 6.79
C ALA A 72 -2.19 -6.30 5.49
N PRO A 73 -1.50 -7.45 5.42
CA PRO A 73 -0.46 -7.70 4.43
C PRO A 73 -0.97 -7.70 2.98
N LEU A 74 -2.12 -8.31 2.70
CA LEU A 74 -2.69 -8.33 1.34
C LEU A 74 -3.24 -6.97 0.95
N PHE A 75 -4.03 -6.37 1.85
CA PHE A 75 -4.73 -5.12 1.58
C PHE A 75 -3.76 -3.98 1.27
N THR A 76 -2.75 -3.79 2.13
CA THR A 76 -1.73 -2.78 1.92
C THR A 76 -0.82 -3.09 0.73
N CYS A 77 -0.55 -4.35 0.44
CA CYS A 77 0.19 -4.76 -0.75
C CYS A 77 -0.56 -4.33 -2.02
N CYS A 78 -1.86 -4.66 -2.13
CA CYS A 78 -2.67 -4.26 -3.27
C CYS A 78 -2.78 -2.74 -3.43
N TRP A 79 -2.88 -2.01 -2.31
CA TRP A 79 -2.92 -0.54 -2.31
C TRP A 79 -1.65 0.12 -2.83
N GLN A 80 -0.52 -0.54 -2.70
CA GLN A 80 0.76 -0.05 -3.22
C GLN A 80 1.00 -0.49 -4.67
N VAL A 81 0.62 -1.73 -5.00
CA VAL A 81 0.87 -2.32 -6.32
C VAL A 81 -0.06 -1.75 -7.40
N ALA A 82 -1.38 -1.69 -7.13
CA ALA A 82 -2.35 -1.29 -8.14
C ALA A 82 -2.08 0.10 -8.73
N PRO A 83 -1.93 1.19 -7.93
CA PRO A 83 -1.61 2.51 -8.49
C PRO A 83 -0.24 2.55 -9.17
N ALA A 84 0.75 1.83 -8.63
CA ALA A 84 2.10 1.87 -9.18
C ALA A 84 2.16 1.28 -10.58
N ILE A 85 1.58 0.08 -10.80
CA ILE A 85 1.57 -0.54 -12.13
C ILE A 85 0.69 0.23 -13.12
N CYS A 86 -0.45 0.76 -12.67
CA CYS A 86 -1.32 1.57 -13.52
C CYS A 86 -0.68 2.88 -13.97
N ALA A 87 0.19 3.45 -13.13
CA ALA A 87 1.01 4.61 -13.51
C ALA A 87 2.26 4.25 -14.32
N GLY A 88 2.42 2.99 -14.75
CA GLY A 88 3.52 2.52 -15.58
C GLY A 88 4.83 2.24 -14.86
N ASN A 89 4.81 2.08 -13.53
CA ASN A 89 6.01 1.84 -12.73
C ASN A 89 6.28 0.35 -12.52
N GLY A 90 7.55 -0.01 -12.36
CA GLY A 90 7.95 -1.29 -11.81
C GLY A 90 7.83 -1.30 -10.29
N VAL A 91 7.50 -2.45 -9.69
CA VAL A 91 7.28 -2.58 -8.25
C VAL A 91 8.13 -3.69 -7.66
N MET A 92 8.89 -3.35 -6.63
CA MET A 92 9.52 -4.31 -5.73
C MET A 92 8.75 -4.33 -4.41
N ILE A 93 8.17 -5.46 -4.05
CA ILE A 93 7.41 -5.65 -2.82
C ILE A 93 8.29 -6.34 -1.78
N LYS A 94 8.48 -5.70 -0.63
CA LYS A 94 9.06 -6.35 0.54
C LYS A 94 7.98 -6.51 1.61
N PRO A 95 7.41 -7.69 1.79
CA PRO A 95 6.50 -7.94 2.89
C PRO A 95 7.21 -7.92 4.25
N SER A 96 6.44 -7.72 5.31
CA SER A 96 6.92 -8.09 6.64
C SER A 96 7.29 -9.57 6.67
N GLU A 97 8.39 -9.90 7.32
CA GLU A 97 8.85 -11.28 7.54
C GLU A 97 7.86 -12.13 8.34
N LEU A 98 6.98 -11.46 9.11
CA LEU A 98 5.94 -12.15 9.90
C LEU A 98 4.77 -12.64 9.04
N THR A 99 4.47 -11.96 7.94
CA THR A 99 3.26 -12.22 7.12
C THR A 99 3.55 -12.12 5.62
N PRO A 100 4.52 -12.87 5.07
CA PRO A 100 4.97 -12.70 3.69
C PRO A 100 4.04 -13.31 2.65
N LEU A 101 3.23 -14.31 3.01
CA LEU A 101 2.51 -15.16 2.04
C LEU A 101 1.52 -14.37 1.18
N SER A 102 0.85 -13.37 1.75
CA SER A 102 -0.11 -12.56 1.00
C SER A 102 0.55 -11.78 -0.15
N SER A 103 1.74 -11.22 0.09
CA SER A 103 2.49 -10.51 -0.95
C SER A 103 3.04 -11.46 -2.01
N ILE A 104 3.50 -12.65 -1.59
CA ILE A 104 3.96 -13.70 -2.52
C ILE A 104 2.81 -14.12 -3.45
N VAL A 105 1.62 -14.35 -2.89
CA VAL A 105 0.42 -14.67 -3.68
C VAL A 105 0.09 -13.52 -4.65
N THR A 106 0.21 -12.26 -4.22
CA THR A 106 -0.02 -11.11 -5.10
C THR A 106 0.93 -11.12 -6.31
N GLY A 107 2.22 -11.39 -6.10
CA GLY A 107 3.18 -11.55 -7.19
C GLY A 107 2.80 -12.65 -8.18
N ILE A 108 2.41 -13.82 -7.65
CA ILE A 108 1.95 -14.96 -8.48
C ILE A 108 0.68 -14.59 -9.26
N LEU A 109 -0.27 -13.89 -8.65
CA LEU A 109 -1.49 -13.46 -9.31
C LEU A 109 -1.22 -12.44 -10.42
N CYS A 110 -0.29 -11.50 -10.21
CA CYS A 110 0.15 -10.57 -11.24
C CYS A 110 0.74 -11.31 -12.47
N GLU A 111 1.60 -12.30 -12.24
CA GLU A 111 2.17 -13.13 -13.32
C GLU A 111 1.06 -13.89 -14.07
N LYS A 112 0.13 -14.53 -13.37
CA LYS A 112 -1.01 -15.25 -13.96
C LYS A 112 -1.98 -14.34 -14.72
N ALA A 113 -2.10 -13.08 -14.31
CA ALA A 113 -2.91 -12.07 -14.98
C ALA A 113 -2.24 -11.49 -16.24
N GLY A 114 -1.00 -11.90 -16.55
CA GLY A 114 -0.28 -11.44 -17.73
C GLY A 114 0.51 -10.15 -17.54
N VAL A 115 0.73 -9.72 -16.30
CA VAL A 115 1.64 -8.61 -16.01
C VAL A 115 3.04 -8.97 -16.53
N PRO A 116 3.73 -8.09 -17.27
CA PRO A 116 5.03 -8.39 -17.85
C PRO A 116 6.04 -8.86 -16.80
N LYS A 117 6.82 -9.89 -17.14
CA LYS A 117 7.84 -10.45 -16.23
C LYS A 117 8.82 -9.37 -15.78
N GLY A 118 9.09 -9.32 -14.47
CA GLY A 118 10.00 -8.35 -13.86
C GLY A 118 9.35 -7.01 -13.51
N LEU A 119 8.08 -6.77 -13.89
CA LEU A 119 7.41 -5.54 -13.51
C LEU A 119 6.96 -5.54 -12.03
N VAL A 120 6.50 -6.69 -11.53
CA VAL A 120 6.15 -6.88 -10.11
C VAL A 120 7.02 -7.99 -9.54
N ASN A 121 7.82 -7.68 -8.53
CA ASN A 121 8.73 -8.61 -7.90
C ASN A 121 8.52 -8.63 -6.39
N VAL A 122 8.61 -9.79 -5.76
CA VAL A 122 8.48 -9.95 -4.31
C VAL A 122 9.82 -10.41 -3.73
N ILE A 123 10.32 -9.66 -2.77
CA ILE A 123 11.60 -9.91 -2.10
C ILE A 123 11.31 -10.24 -0.64
N ALA A 124 11.44 -11.50 -0.27
CA ALA A 124 11.37 -11.92 1.12
C ALA A 124 12.67 -11.53 1.85
N GLY A 125 12.55 -11.23 3.13
CA GLY A 125 13.67 -10.88 3.99
C GLY A 125 13.31 -9.90 5.08
N ASP A 126 14.26 -9.57 5.93
CA ASP A 126 14.10 -8.66 7.03
C ASP A 126 14.20 -7.17 6.63
N GLY A 127 13.89 -6.29 7.57
CA GLY A 127 13.99 -4.84 7.36
C GLY A 127 15.42 -4.35 7.18
N PRO A 128 16.35 -4.68 8.11
CA PRO A 128 17.74 -4.22 8.05
C PRO A 128 18.53 -4.72 6.85
N GLY A 129 18.26 -5.93 6.38
CA GLY A 129 18.91 -6.51 5.22
C GLY A 129 18.22 -6.12 3.91
N SER A 130 17.18 -6.88 3.53
CA SER A 130 16.50 -6.71 2.24
C SER A 130 15.83 -5.35 2.10
N GLY A 131 15.19 -4.85 3.17
CA GLY A 131 14.51 -3.55 3.16
C GLY A 131 15.48 -2.41 2.93
N GLN A 132 16.57 -2.37 3.68
CA GLN A 132 17.60 -1.33 3.57
C GLN A 132 18.26 -1.36 2.18
N ALA A 133 18.67 -2.55 1.71
CA ALA A 133 19.28 -2.71 0.40
C ALA A 133 18.36 -2.23 -0.74
N MET A 134 17.04 -2.48 -0.61
CA MET A 134 16.06 -2.03 -1.58
C MET A 134 15.94 -0.51 -1.63
N ILE A 135 15.96 0.17 -0.47
CA ILE A 135 15.88 1.64 -0.39
C ILE A 135 17.16 2.29 -0.91
N GLU A 136 18.32 1.70 -0.61
CA GLU A 136 19.62 2.24 -1.02
C GLU A 136 19.98 1.96 -2.48
N ASN A 137 19.26 1.04 -3.13
CA ASN A 137 19.52 0.71 -4.53
C ASN A 137 19.29 1.93 -5.43
N PRO A 138 20.27 2.28 -6.32
CA PRO A 138 20.16 3.45 -7.20
C PRO A 138 18.97 3.39 -8.16
N ALA A 139 18.44 2.23 -8.48
CA ALA A 139 17.25 2.08 -9.32
C ALA A 139 15.93 2.44 -8.61
N THR A 140 15.91 2.49 -7.27
CA THR A 140 14.70 2.87 -6.52
C THR A 140 14.44 4.35 -6.68
N ALA A 141 13.28 4.69 -7.24
CA ALA A 141 12.84 6.05 -7.54
C ALA A 141 11.72 6.55 -6.60
N LEU A 142 11.02 5.67 -5.92
CA LEU A 142 9.98 5.99 -4.94
C LEU A 142 9.97 4.93 -3.85
N VAL A 143 9.82 5.34 -2.59
CA VAL A 143 9.63 4.42 -1.47
C VAL A 143 8.22 4.60 -0.91
N VAL A 144 7.48 3.51 -0.78
CA VAL A 144 6.18 3.48 -0.10
C VAL A 144 6.29 2.51 1.08
N PHE A 145 6.07 3.00 2.27
CA PHE A 145 6.21 2.24 3.50
C PHE A 145 4.96 2.34 4.36
N VAL A 146 4.50 1.20 4.85
CA VAL A 146 3.46 1.14 5.89
C VAL A 146 4.01 0.35 7.07
N GLY A 147 4.04 0.96 8.26
CA GLY A 147 4.58 0.31 9.44
C GLY A 147 4.78 1.24 10.64
N SER A 148 5.78 0.97 11.49
CA SER A 148 6.04 1.75 12.68
C SER A 148 6.68 3.11 12.38
N ALA A 149 6.43 4.11 13.24
CA ALA A 149 7.06 5.43 13.13
C ALA A 149 8.59 5.35 13.22
N GLU A 150 9.13 4.45 14.05
CA GLU A 150 10.58 4.25 14.17
C GLU A 150 11.20 3.77 12.84
N ALA A 151 10.61 2.74 12.22
CA ALA A 151 11.08 2.24 10.93
C ALA A 151 10.88 3.29 9.82
N GLY A 152 9.73 3.98 9.83
CA GLY A 152 9.43 5.06 8.87
C GLY A 152 10.46 6.20 8.92
N SER A 153 10.89 6.60 10.11
CA SER A 153 11.94 7.62 10.28
C SER A 153 13.28 7.18 9.67
N LYS A 154 13.68 5.92 9.89
CA LYS A 154 14.92 5.36 9.30
C LYS A 154 14.82 5.31 7.78
N ILE A 155 13.69 4.87 7.25
CA ILE A 155 13.41 4.79 5.82
C ILE A 155 13.43 6.17 5.17
N ALA A 156 12.73 7.14 5.77
CA ALA A 156 12.74 8.53 5.28
C ALA A 156 14.15 9.11 5.25
N GLY A 157 14.95 8.88 6.30
CA GLY A 157 16.34 9.32 6.35
C GLY A 157 17.21 8.68 5.28
N ALA A 158 17.03 7.40 4.98
CA ALA A 158 17.75 6.71 3.92
C ALA A 158 17.34 7.21 2.52
N ALA A 159 16.04 7.38 2.28
CA ALA A 159 15.52 7.91 1.02
C ALA A 159 15.97 9.37 0.78
N ALA A 160 15.95 10.20 1.83
CA ALA A 160 16.36 11.60 1.75
C ALA A 160 17.83 11.79 1.35
N LYS A 161 18.74 10.90 1.75
CA LYS A 161 20.15 10.94 1.33
C LYS A 161 20.32 10.87 -0.20
N ARG A 162 19.35 10.30 -0.89
CA ARG A 162 19.34 10.13 -2.34
C ARG A 162 18.31 11.04 -3.04
N LEU A 163 17.63 11.91 -2.29
CA LEU A 163 16.53 12.75 -2.77
C LEU A 163 15.37 11.95 -3.38
N VAL A 164 15.17 10.70 -2.92
CA VAL A 164 14.07 9.84 -3.36
C VAL A 164 12.82 10.18 -2.55
N PRO A 165 11.67 10.46 -3.20
CA PRO A 165 10.41 10.66 -2.49
C PRO A 165 10.00 9.45 -1.67
N SER A 166 9.38 9.69 -0.52
CA SER A 166 8.81 8.61 0.31
C SER A 166 7.38 8.94 0.73
N VAL A 167 6.51 7.92 0.64
CA VAL A 167 5.15 7.94 1.18
C VAL A 167 5.15 7.04 2.42
N LEU A 168 4.77 7.61 3.55
CA LEU A 168 4.84 6.93 4.84
C LEU A 168 3.46 6.88 5.48
N GLU A 169 2.94 5.68 5.68
CA GLU A 169 1.73 5.40 6.44
C GLU A 169 2.13 4.73 7.75
N LEU A 170 1.96 5.44 8.85
CA LEU A 170 2.54 5.07 10.14
C LEU A 170 1.46 4.77 11.17
N GLY A 171 1.88 4.19 12.30
CA GLY A 171 0.99 3.94 13.42
C GLY A 171 0.53 5.23 14.11
N GLY A 172 -0.62 5.15 14.76
CA GLY A 172 -1.23 6.26 15.49
C GLY A 172 -1.96 5.81 16.74
N LYS A 173 -2.59 6.80 17.39
CA LYS A 173 -3.54 6.67 18.49
C LYS A 173 -4.61 7.71 18.28
N SER A 174 -5.40 7.54 17.20
CA SER A 174 -6.42 8.49 16.79
C SER A 174 -7.53 8.60 17.84
N ALA A 175 -7.99 9.81 18.11
CA ALA A 175 -9.06 10.04 19.06
C ALA A 175 -10.41 9.58 18.50
N ASN A 176 -11.18 8.86 19.31
CA ASN A 176 -12.59 8.59 19.06
C ASN A 176 -13.43 9.54 19.94
N ILE A 177 -14.09 10.51 19.32
CA ILE A 177 -14.80 11.56 20.03
C ILE A 177 -16.31 11.31 19.92
N VAL A 178 -16.96 11.14 21.07
CA VAL A 178 -18.42 10.96 21.16
C VAL A 178 -19.02 12.21 21.82
N PHE A 179 -19.86 12.95 21.09
CA PHE A 179 -20.55 14.12 21.63
C PHE A 179 -21.73 13.72 22.50
N GLY A 180 -22.17 14.64 23.38
CA GLY A 180 -23.21 14.39 24.37
C GLY A 180 -24.61 14.13 23.79
N ASP A 181 -24.86 14.50 22.56
CA ASP A 181 -26.10 14.28 21.80
C ASP A 181 -26.06 13.04 20.88
N ALA A 182 -24.95 12.27 20.92
CA ALA A 182 -24.82 11.07 20.13
C ALA A 182 -25.73 9.93 20.63
N ASP A 183 -26.16 9.05 19.71
CA ASP A 183 -26.75 7.76 20.03
C ASP A 183 -25.67 6.86 20.63
N LEU A 184 -25.72 6.64 21.95
CA LEU A 184 -24.69 5.91 22.70
C LEU A 184 -24.59 4.44 22.28
N ASP A 185 -25.69 3.78 21.95
CA ASP A 185 -25.66 2.37 21.52
C ASP A 185 -24.91 2.23 20.20
N ARG A 186 -25.16 3.12 19.25
CA ARG A 186 -24.43 3.17 18.00
C ARG A 186 -22.97 3.59 18.19
N ALA A 187 -22.69 4.52 19.08
CA ALA A 187 -21.33 4.98 19.39
C ALA A 187 -20.49 3.84 19.97
N VAL A 188 -21.04 3.02 20.87
CA VAL A 188 -20.37 1.83 21.44
C VAL A 188 -20.03 0.83 20.35
N VAL A 189 -20.99 0.48 19.50
CA VAL A 189 -20.76 -0.45 18.37
C VAL A 189 -19.70 0.13 17.39
N GLY A 190 -19.78 1.41 17.10
CA GLY A 190 -18.81 2.09 16.25
C GLY A 190 -17.39 2.08 16.83
N ALA A 191 -17.26 2.38 18.12
CA ALA A 191 -15.98 2.36 18.83
C ALA A 191 -15.35 0.96 18.85
N GLN A 192 -16.15 -0.08 19.10
CA GLN A 192 -15.69 -1.47 19.05
C GLN A 192 -15.21 -1.86 17.64
N ALA A 193 -15.99 -1.53 16.62
CA ALA A 193 -15.65 -1.85 15.23
C ALA A 193 -14.40 -1.10 14.76
N ALA A 194 -14.17 0.13 15.21
CA ALA A 194 -13.04 0.95 14.81
C ALA A 194 -11.69 0.34 15.19
N ILE A 195 -11.59 -0.29 16.37
CA ILE A 195 -10.30 -0.78 16.87
C ILE A 195 -10.23 -2.31 17.00
N PHE A 196 -11.32 -2.98 17.40
CA PHE A 196 -11.27 -4.41 17.70
C PHE A 196 -11.56 -5.32 16.50
N ALA A 197 -11.93 -4.76 15.33
CA ALA A 197 -12.26 -5.56 14.15
C ALA A 197 -11.13 -6.53 13.74
N SER A 198 -9.86 -6.13 13.87
CA SER A 198 -8.67 -6.96 13.63
C SER A 198 -7.94 -7.30 14.94
N CYS A 199 -8.67 -7.59 16.02
CA CYS A 199 -8.11 -7.90 17.34
C CYS A 199 -7.19 -6.79 17.88
N GLY A 200 -7.51 -5.52 17.62
CA GLY A 200 -6.71 -4.37 18.04
C GLY A 200 -5.44 -4.10 17.20
N GLN A 201 -5.24 -4.84 16.11
CA GLN A 201 -4.05 -4.76 15.27
C GLN A 201 -4.25 -3.72 14.14
N SER A 202 -4.58 -2.48 14.52
CA SER A 202 -4.84 -1.37 13.61
C SER A 202 -3.86 -0.23 13.83
N CYS A 203 -3.59 0.53 12.77
CA CYS A 203 -2.71 1.70 12.77
C CYS A 203 -3.36 2.99 13.32
N VAL A 204 -4.67 2.96 13.59
CA VAL A 204 -5.48 4.07 14.15
C VAL A 204 -5.44 4.17 15.65
#